data_29d371cb670ba26455f4dffc29ff7188
#
_entry.id   29d371cb670ba26455f4dffc29ff7188
#
_cell.length_a   1.000
_cell.length_b   1.000
_cell.length_c   1.000
_cell.angle_alpha   90.00
_cell.angle_beta   90.00
_cell.angle_gamma   90.00
#
_symmetry.space_group_name_H-M   'P 1'
#
loop_
_entity.id
_entity.type
_entity.pdbx_description
1 polymer ?
#
loop_
_entity_poly.entity_id
_entity_poly.type
_entity_poly.pdbx_seq_one_letter_code
_entity_poly.pdbx_strand_id
1 'polypeptide(L)'
;ARRFLRRLETPAKNYKFSSNDVAQRDHWESYMNAYEETLNATSREHAPWYAIPADDKPFMRMTVADIIIRKLKAMNLKYPELPQNEREKMANVRKKLQAELGE
;
A
#
# COMPACT_ATOMS: atom_id res chain seq x y z
N ALA A 1 5.46 -14.44 -21.59
CA ALA A 1 6.44 -14.86 -22.59
C ALA A 1 7.45 -13.75 -22.93
N ARG A 2 7.05 -12.57 -23.43
CA ARG A 2 7.96 -11.48 -23.90
C ARG A 2 9.01 -11.06 -22.86
N ARG A 3 8.67 -11.02 -21.58
CA ARG A 3 9.61 -10.64 -20.50
C ARG A 3 10.68 -11.70 -20.26
N PHE A 4 10.37 -12.98 -20.44
CA PHE A 4 11.34 -14.07 -20.34
C PHE A 4 12.30 -14.07 -21.52
N LEU A 5 11.78 -13.92 -22.75
CA LEU A 5 12.61 -13.76 -23.95
C LEU A 5 13.63 -12.63 -23.77
N ARG A 6 13.16 -11.44 -23.37
CA ARG A 6 14.07 -10.30 -23.12
C ARG A 6 15.11 -10.56 -22.03
N ARG A 7 14.83 -11.43 -21.02
CA ARG A 7 15.84 -11.82 -20.02
C ARG A 7 16.90 -12.73 -20.63
N LEU A 8 16.50 -13.64 -21.51
CA LEU A 8 17.44 -14.53 -22.21
C LEU A 8 18.32 -13.76 -23.19
N GLU A 9 17.75 -12.78 -23.90
CA GLU A 9 18.43 -11.95 -24.89
C GLU A 9 19.35 -10.87 -24.28
N THR A 10 19.26 -10.63 -22.98
CA THR A 10 20.03 -9.58 -22.29
C THR A 10 21.03 -10.23 -21.34
N PRO A 11 22.34 -10.32 -21.69
CA PRO A 11 23.34 -11.01 -20.86
C PRO A 11 23.37 -10.55 -19.40
N ALA A 12 23.28 -9.23 -19.14
CA ALA A 12 23.23 -8.65 -17.81
C ALA A 12 21.99 -9.03 -16.99
N LYS A 13 21.02 -9.74 -17.56
CA LYS A 13 19.79 -10.18 -16.91
C LYS A 13 19.64 -11.70 -16.83
N ASN A 14 20.57 -12.44 -17.45
CA ASN A 14 20.49 -13.90 -17.52
C ASN A 14 20.48 -14.55 -16.12
N TYR A 15 21.19 -13.98 -15.17
CA TYR A 15 21.21 -14.48 -13.78
C TYR A 15 19.82 -14.45 -13.09
N LYS A 16 18.88 -13.72 -13.65
CA LYS A 16 17.48 -13.64 -13.15
C LYS A 16 16.56 -14.65 -13.83
N PHE A 17 17.07 -15.42 -14.76
CA PHE A 17 16.29 -16.41 -15.46
C PHE A 17 16.31 -17.75 -14.72
N SER A 18 15.14 -18.35 -14.59
CA SER A 18 14.96 -19.71 -14.11
C SER A 18 14.13 -20.51 -15.12
N SER A 19 14.60 -21.69 -15.48
CA SER A 19 13.81 -22.61 -16.31
C SER A 19 12.51 -23.02 -15.64
N ASN A 20 12.49 -23.08 -14.31
CA ASN A 20 11.28 -23.35 -13.54
C ASN A 20 10.20 -22.28 -13.75
N ASP A 21 10.60 -21.01 -13.96
CA ASP A 21 9.62 -19.94 -14.25
C ASP A 21 8.86 -20.19 -15.55
N VAL A 22 9.50 -20.86 -16.52
CA VAL A 22 8.87 -21.23 -17.80
C VAL A 22 7.91 -22.40 -17.60
N ALA A 23 8.33 -23.43 -16.85
CA ALA A 23 7.46 -24.57 -16.53
C ALA A 23 6.21 -24.16 -15.75
N GLN A 24 6.34 -23.20 -14.81
CA GLN A 24 5.21 -22.69 -14.06
C GLN A 24 4.15 -21.99 -14.94
N ARG A 25 4.52 -21.53 -16.14
CA ARG A 25 3.55 -20.93 -17.07
C ARG A 25 2.48 -21.92 -17.58
N ASP A 26 2.79 -23.20 -17.60
CA ASP A 26 1.83 -24.22 -18.03
C ASP A 26 0.64 -24.34 -17.06
N HIS A 27 0.83 -23.86 -15.83
CA HIS A 27 -0.20 -23.79 -14.79
C HIS A 27 -0.97 -22.44 -14.76
N TRP A 28 -0.89 -21.63 -15.83
CA TRP A 28 -1.44 -20.28 -15.84
C TRP A 28 -2.91 -20.21 -15.46
N GLU A 29 -3.74 -21.07 -16.03
CA GLU A 29 -5.18 -21.11 -15.73
C GLU A 29 -5.45 -21.50 -14.28
N SER A 30 -4.71 -22.49 -13.76
CA SER A 30 -4.82 -22.89 -12.36
C SER A 30 -4.48 -21.76 -11.41
N TYR A 31 -3.45 -20.96 -11.71
CA TYR A 31 -3.12 -19.75 -10.94
C TYR A 31 -4.23 -18.70 -11.02
N MET A 32 -4.78 -18.46 -12.21
CA MET A 32 -5.87 -17.49 -12.36
C MET A 32 -7.10 -17.88 -11.56
N ASN A 33 -7.50 -19.14 -11.63
CA ASN A 33 -8.62 -19.68 -10.85
C ASN A 33 -8.38 -19.55 -9.33
N ALA A 34 -7.18 -19.91 -8.86
CA ALA A 34 -6.82 -19.78 -7.46
C ALA A 34 -6.85 -18.31 -6.98
N TYR A 35 -6.40 -17.36 -7.81
CA TYR A 35 -6.52 -15.93 -7.50
C TYR A 35 -7.98 -15.49 -7.43
N GLU A 36 -8.81 -15.88 -8.40
CA GLU A 36 -10.22 -15.53 -8.42
C GLU A 36 -10.94 -16.06 -7.18
N GLU A 37 -10.77 -17.35 -6.86
CA GLU A 37 -11.31 -17.96 -5.66
C GLU A 37 -10.86 -17.24 -4.38
N THR A 38 -9.58 -16.96 -4.27
CA THR A 38 -9.00 -16.26 -3.10
C THR A 38 -9.60 -14.87 -2.95
N LEU A 39 -9.64 -14.08 -4.01
CA LEU A 39 -10.18 -12.72 -3.99
C LEU A 39 -11.67 -12.73 -3.61
N ASN A 40 -12.45 -13.63 -4.20
CA ASN A 40 -13.89 -13.76 -3.91
C ASN A 40 -14.14 -14.23 -2.47
N ALA A 41 -13.36 -15.20 -1.98
CA ALA A 41 -13.51 -15.75 -0.64
C ALA A 41 -13.09 -14.77 0.47
N THR A 42 -12.13 -13.88 0.21
CA THR A 42 -11.53 -13.03 1.23
C THR A 42 -11.88 -11.55 1.12
N SER A 43 -12.46 -11.09 0.01
CA SER A 43 -12.93 -9.71 -0.11
C SER A 43 -14.12 -9.46 0.82
N ARG A 44 -14.06 -8.37 1.60
CA ARG A 44 -15.12 -7.97 2.54
C ARG A 44 -15.35 -6.46 2.41
N GLU A 45 -16.54 -6.01 2.78
CA GLU A 45 -16.89 -4.59 2.74
C GLU A 45 -15.89 -3.72 3.55
N HIS A 46 -15.51 -4.19 4.74
CA HIS A 46 -14.53 -3.51 5.60
C HIS A 46 -13.07 -3.71 5.18
N ALA A 47 -12.77 -4.71 4.35
CA ALA A 47 -11.43 -5.04 3.85
C ALA A 47 -11.49 -5.55 2.40
N PRO A 48 -11.84 -4.68 1.44
CA PRO A 48 -11.97 -5.07 0.04
C PRO A 48 -10.62 -5.26 -0.63
N TRP A 49 -10.54 -6.23 -1.52
CA TRP A 49 -9.47 -6.33 -2.50
C TRP A 49 -9.71 -5.37 -3.66
N TYR A 50 -8.64 -4.84 -4.21
CA TYR A 50 -8.67 -4.00 -5.40
C TYR A 50 -7.79 -4.61 -6.49
N ALA A 51 -8.39 -5.01 -7.61
CA ALA A 51 -7.68 -5.47 -8.78
C ALA A 51 -7.39 -4.28 -9.70
N ILE A 52 -6.14 -3.84 -9.78
CA ILE A 52 -5.72 -2.66 -10.52
C ILE A 52 -4.82 -3.08 -11.68
N PRO A 53 -5.16 -2.72 -12.95
CA PRO A 53 -4.28 -2.93 -14.09
C PRO A 53 -2.92 -2.25 -13.89
N ALA A 54 -1.83 -2.98 -14.13
CA ALA A 54 -0.46 -2.50 -13.89
C ALA A 54 0.39 -2.41 -15.16
N ASP A 55 -0.22 -2.49 -16.33
CA ASP A 55 0.47 -2.37 -17.61
C ASP A 55 0.96 -0.92 -17.84
N ASP A 56 0.13 0.05 -17.49
CA ASP A 56 0.49 1.46 -17.41
C ASP A 56 0.83 1.82 -15.95
N LYS A 57 2.12 2.01 -15.68
CA LYS A 57 2.61 2.32 -14.32
C LYS A 57 2.12 3.66 -13.78
N PRO A 58 2.13 4.78 -14.54
CA PRO A 58 1.55 6.04 -14.11
C PRO A 58 0.08 5.90 -13.70
N PHE A 59 -0.74 5.26 -14.54
CA PHE A 59 -2.15 4.99 -14.25
C PHE A 59 -2.33 4.17 -12.96
N MET A 60 -1.60 3.07 -12.83
CA MET A 60 -1.65 2.21 -11.65
C MET A 60 -1.33 3.00 -10.37
N ARG A 61 -0.25 3.79 -10.37
CA ARG A 61 0.17 4.58 -9.22
C ARG A 61 -0.87 5.63 -8.83
N MET A 62 -1.44 6.31 -9.83
CA MET A 62 -2.52 7.29 -9.61
C MET A 62 -3.75 6.63 -8.99
N THR A 63 -4.17 5.49 -9.53
CA THR A 63 -5.34 4.75 -9.03
C THR A 63 -5.13 4.27 -7.59
N VAL A 64 -3.96 3.70 -7.26
CA VAL A 64 -3.62 3.30 -5.89
C VAL A 64 -3.66 4.50 -4.94
N ALA A 65 -3.05 5.62 -5.33
CA ALA A 65 -3.04 6.83 -4.51
C ALA A 65 -4.47 7.37 -4.27
N ASP A 66 -5.31 7.39 -5.29
CA ASP A 66 -6.70 7.85 -5.18
C ASP A 66 -7.52 6.97 -4.22
N ILE A 67 -7.39 5.64 -4.31
CA ILE A 67 -8.04 4.70 -3.40
C ILE A 67 -7.61 4.95 -1.95
N ILE A 68 -6.31 5.11 -1.71
CA ILE A 68 -5.77 5.38 -0.36
C ILE A 68 -6.32 6.71 0.18
N ILE A 69 -6.28 7.77 -0.63
CA ILE A 69 -6.78 9.10 -0.24
C ILE A 69 -8.26 9.04 0.12
N ARG A 70 -9.07 8.38 -0.70
CA ARG A 70 -10.51 8.21 -0.42
C ARG A 70 -10.74 7.46 0.88
N LYS A 71 -10.00 6.40 1.14
CA LYS A 71 -10.11 5.64 2.40
C LYS A 71 -9.71 6.48 3.61
N LEU A 72 -8.59 7.20 3.54
CA LEU A 72 -8.16 8.08 4.62
C LEU A 72 -9.18 9.20 4.90
N LYS A 73 -9.74 9.81 3.84
CA LYS A 73 -10.80 10.83 3.99
C LYS A 73 -12.06 10.24 4.64
N ALA A 74 -12.47 9.04 4.24
CA ALA A 74 -13.64 8.36 4.81
C ALA A 74 -13.47 7.99 6.29
N MET A 75 -12.25 7.79 6.76
CA MET A 75 -11.96 7.54 8.17
C MET A 75 -12.16 8.78 9.05
N ASN A 76 -12.29 9.96 8.46
CA ASN A 76 -12.48 11.24 9.16
C ASN A 76 -11.51 11.43 10.34
N LEU A 77 -10.24 11.15 10.09
CA LEU A 77 -9.18 11.18 11.11
C LEU A 77 -9.03 12.58 11.69
N LYS A 78 -8.96 12.65 13.01
CA LYS A 78 -8.70 13.87 13.78
C LYS A 78 -7.53 13.64 14.72
N TYR A 79 -6.81 14.71 15.02
CA TYR A 79 -5.82 14.64 16.10
C TYR A 79 -6.53 14.30 17.42
N PRO A 80 -5.96 13.41 18.23
CA PRO A 80 -6.52 13.11 19.54
C PRO A 80 -6.57 14.38 20.39
N GLU A 81 -7.72 14.59 21.05
CA GLU A 81 -7.86 15.68 22.01
C GLU A 81 -7.28 15.26 23.36
N LEU A 82 -6.53 16.14 23.97
CA LEU A 82 -6.05 15.96 25.33
C LEU A 82 -7.20 16.02 26.33
N PRO A 83 -7.22 15.15 27.34
CA PRO A 83 -8.13 15.26 28.47
C PRO A 83 -7.99 16.62 29.16
N GLN A 84 -9.08 17.11 29.78
CA GLN A 84 -9.12 18.43 30.42
C GLN A 84 -8.00 18.64 31.44
N ASN A 85 -7.76 17.65 32.28
CA ASN A 85 -6.68 17.67 33.28
C ASN A 85 -5.28 17.86 32.67
N GLU A 86 -5.05 17.29 31.49
CA GLU A 86 -3.74 17.43 30.81
C GLU A 86 -3.63 18.81 30.13
N ARG A 87 -4.73 19.38 29.63
CA ARG A 87 -4.76 20.77 29.10
C ARG A 87 -4.39 21.78 30.18
N GLU A 88 -4.94 21.60 31.40
CA GLU A 88 -4.62 22.46 32.55
C GLU A 88 -3.16 22.36 32.96
N LYS A 89 -2.59 21.15 33.01
CA LYS A 89 -1.17 20.95 33.25
C LYS A 89 -0.30 21.63 32.17
N MET A 90 -0.67 21.51 30.90
CA MET A 90 0.05 22.16 29.80
C MET A 90 0.05 23.70 29.94
N ALA A 91 -1.06 24.31 30.35
CA ALA A 91 -1.13 25.73 30.58
C ALA A 91 -0.17 26.21 31.67
N ASN A 92 -0.04 25.44 32.75
CA ASN A 92 0.88 25.73 33.84
C ASN A 92 2.35 25.54 33.39
N VAL A 93 2.65 24.47 32.68
CA VAL A 93 3.98 24.21 32.11
C VAL A 93 4.38 25.32 31.14
N ARG A 94 3.45 25.76 30.28
CA ARG A 94 3.70 26.87 29.35
C ARG A 94 4.11 28.13 30.07
N LYS A 95 3.37 28.55 31.11
CA LYS A 95 3.71 29.74 31.93
C LYS A 95 5.09 29.63 32.54
N LYS A 96 5.43 28.45 33.06
CA LYS A 96 6.76 28.21 33.65
C LYS A 96 7.89 28.37 32.63
N LEU A 97 7.71 27.76 31.44
CA LEU A 97 8.69 27.85 30.37
C LEU A 97 8.84 29.27 29.81
N GLN A 98 7.76 30.03 29.71
CA GLN A 98 7.80 31.43 29.29
C GLN A 98 8.58 32.29 30.32
N ALA A 99 8.35 32.09 31.61
CA ALA A 99 9.10 32.77 32.66
C ALA A 99 10.62 32.44 32.64
N GLU A 100 10.99 31.22 32.28
CA GLU A 100 12.39 30.81 32.14
C GLU A 100 13.07 31.49 30.92
N LEU A 101 12.29 31.79 29.86
CA LEU A 101 12.78 32.48 28.66
C LEU A 101 12.75 34.00 28.74
N GLY A 102 12.14 34.56 29.80
CA GLY A 102 12.00 35.98 29.97
C GLY A 102 10.95 36.64 29.08
N GLU A 103 9.97 35.84 28.61
CA GLU A 103 8.84 36.30 27.80
C GLU A 103 7.57 36.59 28.63
#